data_90d19b4794353121253c389b71523efc
#
_entry.id   90d19b4794353121253c389b71523efc
#
_cell.length_a   1.000
_cell.length_b   1.000
_cell.length_c   1.000
_cell.angle_alpha   90.00
_cell.angle_beta   90.00
_cell.angle_gamma   90.00
#
_symmetry.space_group_name_H-M   'P 1'
#
loop_
_entity.id
_entity.type
_entity.pdbx_description
1 polymer ?
#
loop_
_entity_poly.entity_id
_entity_poly.type
_entity_poly.pdbx_seq_one_letter_code
_entity_poly.pdbx_strand_id
1 'polypeptide(L)'
;MLDVLRWTTARFEKHGLASPRLDAELLAAHAFAMSRIELYAHFDRPLSASELASYRDLVSRRLAGEPVAYLLGHKEFWSLDLLVDSRVLIPRPDSETLLEEALDRVAGSGAGLRIADVGTGSGALALALAKERPEAQVFATDISPDALAMARANAERLGLAVSFLEGDLNQPLGPAGRFDLIVANLPYIPSADIDGLAADVRSEPRLALDGGADGLALMRRLVAAAPELLQPAGCLALEVGADQAGAVEELLRGAGLGDIRCRRDLAGIERVVSGVKGTSS
;
A
#
# COMPACT_ATOMS: atom_id res chain seq x y z
N MET A 1 -14.82 -24.46 19.79
CA MET A 1 -14.27 -23.34 19.03
C MET A 1 -13.99 -22.12 19.91
N LEU A 2 -14.96 -21.58 20.65
CA LEU A 2 -14.81 -20.35 21.47
C LEU A 2 -13.63 -20.38 22.45
N ASP A 3 -13.39 -21.51 23.10
CA ASP A 3 -12.27 -21.65 24.07
C ASP A 3 -10.90 -21.51 23.39
N VAL A 4 -10.78 -22.01 22.17
CA VAL A 4 -9.55 -21.88 21.36
C VAL A 4 -9.31 -20.42 20.98
N LEU A 5 -10.36 -19.69 20.57
CA LEU A 5 -10.27 -18.25 20.29
C LEU A 5 -9.87 -17.44 21.53
N ARG A 6 -10.51 -17.70 22.67
CA ARG A 6 -10.18 -17.03 23.94
C ARG A 6 -8.73 -17.28 24.37
N TRP A 7 -8.29 -18.53 24.27
CA TRP A 7 -6.91 -18.89 24.58
C TRP A 7 -5.90 -18.18 23.67
N THR A 8 -6.17 -18.16 22.36
CA THR A 8 -5.29 -17.49 21.40
C THR A 8 -5.26 -15.98 21.63
N THR A 9 -6.42 -15.35 21.85
CA THR A 9 -6.49 -13.92 22.16
C THR A 9 -5.63 -13.58 23.38
N ALA A 10 -5.82 -14.29 24.50
CA ALA A 10 -5.03 -14.07 25.71
C ALA A 10 -3.53 -14.29 25.50
N ARG A 11 -3.15 -15.26 24.64
CA ARG A 11 -1.77 -15.51 24.29
C ARG A 11 -1.18 -14.37 23.47
N PHE A 12 -1.91 -13.83 22.50
CA PHE A 12 -1.50 -12.68 21.69
C PHE A 12 -1.39 -11.40 22.53
N GLU A 13 -2.35 -11.16 23.45
CA GLU A 13 -2.27 -10.06 24.41
C GLU A 13 -0.99 -10.13 25.25
N LYS A 14 -0.66 -11.30 25.78
CA LYS A 14 0.55 -11.53 26.58
C LYS A 14 1.84 -11.25 25.79
N HIS A 15 1.81 -11.41 24.44
CA HIS A 15 2.95 -11.12 23.56
C HIS A 15 2.94 -9.70 23.00
N GLY A 16 1.99 -8.85 23.43
CA GLY A 16 1.94 -7.43 23.07
C GLY A 16 1.53 -7.14 21.64
N LEU A 17 0.78 -8.05 20.97
CA LEU A 17 0.24 -7.76 19.65
C LEU A 17 -0.81 -6.63 19.72
N ALA A 18 -0.81 -5.76 18.71
CA ALA A 18 -1.67 -4.58 18.67
C ALA A 18 -3.19 -4.92 18.59
N SER A 19 -3.54 -6.01 17.90
CA SER A 19 -4.93 -6.40 17.65
C SER A 19 -5.20 -7.88 17.98
N PRO A 20 -4.98 -8.31 19.24
CA PRO A 20 -4.93 -9.74 19.63
C PRO A 20 -6.18 -10.53 19.25
N ARG A 21 -7.36 -9.95 19.51
CA ARG A 21 -8.64 -10.58 19.22
C ARG A 21 -8.92 -10.65 17.71
N LEU A 22 -8.68 -9.55 16.99
CA LEU A 22 -8.89 -9.50 15.56
C LEU A 22 -7.98 -10.50 14.83
N ASP A 23 -6.70 -10.55 15.21
CA ASP A 23 -5.73 -11.48 14.65
C ASP A 23 -6.17 -12.93 14.89
N ALA A 24 -6.60 -13.27 16.15
CA ALA A 24 -7.08 -14.61 16.47
C ALA A 24 -8.32 -15.01 15.65
N GLU A 25 -9.27 -14.08 15.46
CA GLU A 25 -10.49 -14.31 14.69
C GLU A 25 -10.19 -14.48 13.18
N LEU A 26 -9.31 -13.65 12.60
CA LEU A 26 -8.94 -13.75 11.20
C LEU A 26 -8.21 -15.06 10.88
N LEU A 27 -7.25 -15.44 11.71
CA LEU A 27 -6.53 -16.71 11.55
C LEU A 27 -7.45 -17.92 11.74
N ALA A 28 -8.41 -17.85 12.68
CA ALA A 28 -9.40 -18.90 12.88
C ALA A 28 -10.37 -19.02 11.70
N ALA A 29 -10.88 -17.90 11.20
CA ALA A 29 -11.75 -17.84 10.04
C ALA A 29 -11.07 -18.52 8.82
N HIS A 30 -9.79 -18.21 8.61
CA HIS A 30 -8.99 -18.82 7.54
C HIS A 30 -8.78 -20.32 7.77
N ALA A 31 -8.33 -20.73 8.97
CA ALA A 31 -8.03 -22.13 9.27
C ALA A 31 -9.26 -23.05 9.22
N PHE A 32 -10.44 -22.51 9.53
CA PHE A 32 -11.69 -23.27 9.59
C PHE A 32 -12.57 -23.08 8.35
N ALA A 33 -12.09 -22.33 7.35
CA ALA A 33 -12.82 -21.98 6.13
C ALA A 33 -14.22 -21.39 6.43
N MET A 34 -14.28 -20.44 7.36
CA MET A 34 -15.50 -19.79 7.85
C MET A 34 -15.33 -18.27 7.78
N SER A 35 -16.44 -17.55 7.66
CA SER A 35 -16.45 -16.11 7.92
C SER A 35 -16.32 -15.82 9.43
N ARG A 36 -15.90 -14.59 9.78
CA ARG A 36 -15.84 -14.18 11.20
C ARG A 36 -17.21 -14.26 11.90
N ILE A 37 -18.30 -13.99 11.19
CA ILE A 37 -19.67 -14.09 11.73
C ILE A 37 -19.99 -15.55 12.05
N GLU A 38 -19.63 -16.49 11.20
CA GLU A 38 -19.86 -17.92 11.42
C GLU A 38 -19.09 -18.47 12.61
N LEU A 39 -17.91 -17.92 12.96
CA LEU A 39 -17.19 -18.28 14.17
C LEU A 39 -18.05 -18.06 15.43
N TYR A 40 -18.87 -17.01 15.44
CA TYR A 40 -19.77 -16.70 16.55
C TYR A 40 -21.10 -17.43 16.45
N ALA A 41 -21.62 -17.64 15.25
CA ALA A 41 -22.86 -18.41 15.06
C ALA A 41 -22.71 -19.88 15.42
N HIS A 42 -21.50 -20.43 15.26
CA HIS A 42 -21.17 -21.84 15.51
C HIS A 42 -20.13 -22.01 16.64
N PHE A 43 -20.22 -21.18 17.66
CA PHE A 43 -19.24 -21.08 18.76
C PHE A 43 -18.98 -22.40 19.50
N ASP A 44 -19.95 -23.30 19.54
CA ASP A 44 -19.93 -24.60 20.20
C ASP A 44 -19.49 -25.74 19.28
N ARG A 45 -19.30 -25.48 17.97
CA ARG A 45 -18.88 -26.51 17.00
C ARG A 45 -17.55 -27.14 17.44
N PRO A 46 -17.47 -28.48 17.51
CA PRO A 46 -16.21 -29.16 17.73
C PRO A 46 -15.27 -28.95 16.53
N LEU A 47 -13.98 -28.73 16.80
CA LEU A 47 -12.95 -28.61 15.79
C LEU A 47 -12.30 -29.96 15.54
N SER A 48 -12.05 -30.28 14.28
CA SER A 48 -11.29 -31.46 13.88
C SER A 48 -9.79 -31.34 14.25
N ALA A 49 -9.09 -32.46 14.30
CA ALA A 49 -7.66 -32.46 14.57
C ALA A 49 -6.87 -31.68 13.50
N SER A 50 -7.29 -31.74 12.23
CA SER A 50 -6.67 -31.00 11.11
C SER A 50 -6.88 -29.49 11.24
N GLU A 51 -8.10 -29.01 11.55
CA GLU A 51 -8.39 -27.59 11.78
C GLU A 51 -7.55 -27.04 12.95
N LEU A 52 -7.47 -27.79 14.05
CA LEU A 52 -6.65 -27.40 15.18
C LEU A 52 -5.15 -27.35 14.85
N ALA A 53 -4.65 -28.29 14.03
CA ALA A 53 -3.26 -28.30 13.60
C ALA A 53 -2.95 -27.09 12.72
N SER A 54 -3.78 -26.82 11.71
CA SER A 54 -3.66 -25.66 10.82
C SER A 54 -3.69 -24.35 11.61
N TYR A 55 -4.67 -24.20 12.50
CA TYR A 55 -4.78 -22.99 13.33
C TYR A 55 -3.57 -22.78 14.25
N ARG A 56 -3.05 -23.85 14.88
CA ARG A 56 -1.86 -23.78 15.73
C ARG A 56 -0.61 -23.34 14.96
N ASP A 57 -0.46 -23.81 13.72
CA ASP A 57 0.63 -23.38 12.84
C ASP A 57 0.57 -21.86 12.59
N LEU A 58 -0.59 -21.37 12.16
CA LEU A 58 -0.81 -19.93 11.93
C LEU A 58 -0.56 -19.09 13.20
N VAL A 59 -1.04 -19.53 14.34
CA VAL A 59 -0.80 -18.88 15.64
C VAL A 59 0.70 -18.84 15.96
N SER A 60 1.43 -19.92 15.71
CA SER A 60 2.87 -19.99 15.96
C SER A 60 3.65 -19.03 15.07
N ARG A 61 3.32 -18.98 13.79
CA ARG A 61 3.93 -18.06 12.81
C ARG A 61 3.62 -16.61 13.16
N ARG A 62 2.38 -16.29 13.55
CA ARG A 62 2.01 -14.94 14.02
C ARG A 62 2.80 -14.52 15.25
N LEU A 63 3.01 -15.41 16.22
CA LEU A 63 3.85 -15.16 17.40
C LEU A 63 5.34 -15.00 17.05
N ALA A 64 5.78 -15.57 15.95
CA ALA A 64 7.13 -15.37 15.40
C ALA A 64 7.28 -14.02 14.67
N GLY A 65 6.19 -13.22 14.56
CA GLY A 65 6.20 -11.90 13.96
C GLY A 65 5.68 -11.85 12.52
N GLU A 66 5.19 -12.97 11.95
CA GLU A 66 4.66 -12.95 10.59
C GLU A 66 3.35 -12.16 10.52
N PRO A 67 3.19 -11.21 9.58
CA PRO A 67 1.98 -10.42 9.44
C PRO A 67 0.76 -11.28 9.10
N VAL A 68 -0.41 -10.93 9.67
CA VAL A 68 -1.68 -11.64 9.39
C VAL A 68 -1.98 -11.67 7.89
N ALA A 69 -1.77 -10.59 7.17
CA ALA A 69 -2.04 -10.53 5.73
C ALA A 69 -1.22 -11.57 4.94
N TYR A 70 0.05 -11.80 5.32
CA TYR A 70 0.88 -12.83 4.68
C TYR A 70 0.42 -14.25 5.05
N LEU A 71 -0.02 -14.45 6.30
CA LEU A 71 -0.58 -15.73 6.74
C LEU A 71 -1.87 -16.09 6.01
N LEU A 72 -2.68 -15.08 5.67
CA LEU A 72 -3.91 -15.23 4.89
C LEU A 72 -3.64 -15.28 3.38
N GLY A 73 -2.54 -14.71 2.92
CA GLY A 73 -2.18 -14.58 1.51
C GLY A 73 -2.91 -13.47 0.77
N HIS A 74 -3.69 -12.64 1.46
CA HIS A 74 -4.43 -11.54 0.85
C HIS A 74 -4.70 -10.38 1.82
N LYS A 75 -5.00 -9.20 1.24
CA LYS A 75 -5.36 -7.97 1.94
C LYS A 75 -6.39 -7.19 1.13
N GLU A 76 -7.44 -6.75 1.79
CA GLU A 76 -8.39 -5.80 1.19
C GLU A 76 -7.81 -4.38 1.18
N PHE A 77 -7.95 -3.70 0.05
CA PHE A 77 -7.61 -2.29 -0.15
C PHE A 77 -8.58 -1.71 -1.20
N TRP A 78 -9.26 -0.62 -0.89
CA TRP A 78 -10.25 0.04 -1.78
C TRP A 78 -11.29 -0.93 -2.36
N SER A 79 -11.82 -1.82 -1.53
CA SER A 79 -12.74 -2.89 -1.96
C SER A 79 -12.17 -3.77 -3.09
N LEU A 80 -10.85 -3.91 -3.16
CA LEU A 80 -10.12 -4.89 -3.96
C LEU A 80 -9.49 -5.90 -3.01
N ASP A 81 -9.73 -7.18 -3.23
CA ASP A 81 -9.06 -8.24 -2.49
C ASP A 81 -7.74 -8.58 -3.20
N LEU A 82 -6.61 -8.13 -2.65
CA LEU A 82 -5.29 -8.22 -3.27
C LEU A 82 -4.48 -9.38 -2.68
N LEU A 83 -3.83 -10.15 -3.52
CA LEU A 83 -2.83 -11.12 -3.10
C LEU A 83 -1.62 -10.37 -2.53
N VAL A 84 -1.11 -10.85 -1.41
CA VAL A 84 0.10 -10.31 -0.76
C VAL A 84 0.93 -11.43 -0.13
N ASP A 85 2.22 -11.32 -0.18
CA ASP A 85 3.19 -12.12 0.56
C ASP A 85 4.46 -11.30 0.83
N SER A 86 5.52 -11.94 1.34
CA SER A 86 6.77 -11.28 1.73
C SER A 86 7.54 -10.57 0.61
N ARG A 87 7.05 -10.58 -0.63
CA ARG A 87 7.61 -9.86 -1.78
C ARG A 87 7.18 -8.41 -1.87
N VAL A 88 6.09 -8.03 -1.21
CA VAL A 88 5.46 -6.70 -1.34
C VAL A 88 5.09 -6.10 0.01
N LEU A 89 5.06 -4.78 0.10
CA LEU A 89 4.45 -4.07 1.22
C LEU A 89 2.95 -4.44 1.31
N ILE A 90 2.48 -4.70 2.52
CA ILE A 90 1.05 -4.89 2.77
C ILE A 90 0.33 -3.56 2.58
N PRO A 91 -0.67 -3.45 1.69
CA PRO A 91 -1.44 -2.22 1.51
C PRO A 91 -2.00 -1.68 2.82
N ARG A 92 -1.76 -0.38 3.09
CA ARG A 92 -2.18 0.29 4.31
C ARG A 92 -3.49 1.05 4.09
N PRO A 93 -4.42 1.06 5.06
CA PRO A 93 -5.62 1.89 4.97
C PRO A 93 -5.31 3.38 4.77
N ASP A 94 -4.21 3.87 5.35
CA ASP A 94 -3.78 5.26 5.23
C ASP A 94 -3.49 5.66 3.77
N SER A 95 -3.05 4.72 2.93
CA SER A 95 -2.80 4.94 1.49
C SER A 95 -4.11 5.18 0.70
N GLU A 96 -5.28 4.88 1.26
CA GLU A 96 -6.56 5.27 0.66
C GLU A 96 -6.71 6.80 0.61
N THR A 97 -6.10 7.52 1.55
CA THR A 97 -6.02 8.99 1.53
C THR A 97 -5.28 9.51 0.29
N LEU A 98 -4.21 8.81 -0.14
CA LEU A 98 -3.50 9.14 -1.38
C LEU A 98 -4.39 8.93 -2.60
N LEU A 99 -5.14 7.84 -2.63
CA LEU A 99 -6.06 7.55 -3.72
C LEU A 99 -7.18 8.60 -3.80
N GLU A 100 -7.77 8.99 -2.67
CA GLU A 100 -8.77 10.05 -2.62
C GLU A 100 -8.23 11.40 -3.15
N GLU A 101 -7.03 11.82 -2.71
CA GLU A 101 -6.41 13.04 -3.23
C GLU A 101 -6.13 12.93 -4.73
N ALA A 102 -5.64 11.79 -5.20
CA ALA A 102 -5.37 11.52 -6.60
C ALA A 102 -6.64 11.65 -7.46
N LEU A 103 -7.74 11.04 -7.03
CA LEU A 103 -9.04 11.09 -7.72
C LEU A 103 -9.63 12.49 -7.72
N ASP A 104 -9.51 13.26 -6.62
CA ASP A 104 -9.95 14.65 -6.52
C ASP A 104 -9.19 15.54 -7.51
N ARG A 105 -7.88 15.33 -7.66
CA ARG A 105 -7.02 16.09 -8.59
C ARG A 105 -7.40 15.91 -10.05
N VAL A 106 -7.97 14.76 -10.42
CA VAL A 106 -8.38 14.46 -11.80
C VAL A 106 -9.89 14.41 -11.97
N ALA A 107 -10.68 14.88 -11.00
CA ALA A 107 -12.15 14.78 -11.01
C ALA A 107 -12.82 15.45 -12.23
N GLY A 108 -12.27 16.58 -12.68
CA GLY A 108 -12.76 17.35 -13.83
C GLY A 108 -12.14 16.97 -15.19
N SER A 109 -11.25 15.98 -15.21
CA SER A 109 -10.52 15.60 -16.41
C SER A 109 -11.35 14.70 -17.32
N GLY A 110 -11.19 14.86 -18.65
CA GLY A 110 -11.88 14.06 -19.65
C GLY A 110 -11.35 12.62 -19.77
N ALA A 111 -11.87 11.90 -20.77
CA ALA A 111 -11.39 10.56 -21.12
C ALA A 111 -9.94 10.58 -21.59
N GLY A 112 -9.25 9.44 -21.42
CA GLY A 112 -7.88 9.24 -21.92
C GLY A 112 -6.78 9.72 -20.99
N LEU A 113 -7.06 9.90 -19.69
CA LEU A 113 -6.07 10.20 -18.68
C LEU A 113 -4.91 9.20 -18.72
N ARG A 114 -3.71 9.72 -18.51
CA ARG A 114 -2.49 8.93 -18.34
C ARG A 114 -2.04 9.05 -16.88
N ILE A 115 -2.06 7.93 -16.19
CA ILE A 115 -1.76 7.86 -14.75
C ILE A 115 -0.55 6.96 -14.55
N ALA A 116 0.36 7.35 -13.67
CA ALA A 116 1.49 6.51 -13.27
C ALA A 116 1.48 6.29 -11.76
N ASP A 117 1.73 5.05 -11.34
CA ASP A 117 1.99 4.63 -9.96
C ASP A 117 3.47 4.22 -9.86
N VAL A 118 4.24 4.93 -9.04
CA VAL A 118 5.69 4.73 -8.90
C VAL A 118 5.99 4.01 -7.59
N GLY A 119 6.62 2.83 -7.69
CA GLY A 119 6.81 1.94 -6.54
C GLY A 119 5.53 1.18 -6.21
N THR A 120 4.96 0.52 -7.22
CA THR A 120 3.59 -0.02 -7.16
C THR A 120 3.40 -1.17 -6.16
N GLY A 121 4.47 -1.89 -5.77
CA GLY A 121 4.40 -3.02 -4.85
C GLY A 121 3.41 -4.09 -5.30
N SER A 122 2.35 -4.31 -4.52
CA SER A 122 1.27 -5.25 -4.85
C SER A 122 0.34 -4.81 -5.99
N GLY A 123 0.52 -3.57 -6.50
CA GLY A 123 -0.36 -2.95 -7.48
C GLY A 123 -1.55 -2.21 -6.86
N ALA A 124 -1.59 -2.02 -5.55
CA ALA A 124 -2.78 -1.53 -4.84
C ALA A 124 -3.31 -0.20 -5.39
N LEU A 125 -2.44 0.82 -5.51
CA LEU A 125 -2.82 2.14 -6.03
C LEU A 125 -3.16 2.09 -7.53
N ALA A 126 -2.30 1.45 -8.33
CA ALA A 126 -2.51 1.34 -9.77
C ALA A 126 -3.83 0.64 -10.11
N LEU A 127 -4.15 -0.46 -9.42
CA LEU A 127 -5.37 -1.23 -9.65
C LEU A 127 -6.62 -0.49 -9.17
N ALA A 128 -6.53 0.20 -8.03
CA ALA A 128 -7.62 1.05 -7.56
C ALA A 128 -7.90 2.21 -8.54
N LEU A 129 -6.86 2.87 -9.05
CA LEU A 129 -6.99 3.92 -10.08
C LEU A 129 -7.56 3.38 -11.39
N ALA A 130 -7.14 2.20 -11.84
CA ALA A 130 -7.70 1.55 -13.03
C ALA A 130 -9.18 1.19 -12.86
N LYS A 131 -9.60 0.78 -11.66
CA LYS A 131 -11.00 0.51 -11.32
C LYS A 131 -11.85 1.79 -11.33
N GLU A 132 -11.35 2.87 -10.71
CA GLU A 132 -12.09 4.14 -10.58
C GLU A 132 -12.09 4.98 -11.88
N ARG A 133 -11.12 4.75 -12.77
CA ARG A 133 -10.96 5.44 -14.05
C ARG A 133 -10.74 4.43 -15.18
N PRO A 134 -11.78 3.69 -15.59
CA PRO A 134 -11.65 2.60 -16.56
C PRO A 134 -11.20 3.08 -17.96
N GLU A 135 -11.39 4.35 -18.27
CA GLU A 135 -10.93 4.97 -19.53
C GLU A 135 -9.48 5.50 -19.47
N ALA A 136 -8.83 5.41 -18.29
CA ALA A 136 -7.46 5.86 -18.12
C ALA A 136 -6.45 4.82 -18.61
N GLN A 137 -5.31 5.29 -19.09
CA GLN A 137 -4.14 4.46 -19.31
C GLN A 137 -3.29 4.48 -18.02
N VAL A 138 -3.31 3.39 -17.27
CA VAL A 138 -2.58 3.27 -16.01
C VAL A 138 -1.25 2.54 -16.26
N PHE A 139 -0.17 3.16 -15.82
CA PHE A 139 1.18 2.63 -15.83
C PHE A 139 1.63 2.44 -14.38
N ALA A 140 2.39 1.38 -14.12
CA ALA A 140 2.91 1.11 -12.79
C ALA A 140 4.37 0.69 -12.88
N THR A 141 5.23 1.26 -12.05
CA THR A 141 6.66 0.93 -12.02
C THR A 141 7.06 0.34 -10.68
N ASP A 142 8.00 -0.58 -10.69
CA ASP A 142 8.70 -1.06 -9.50
C ASP A 142 10.10 -1.53 -9.90
N ILE A 143 11.04 -1.39 -8.96
CA ILE A 143 12.41 -1.89 -9.13
C ILE A 143 12.48 -3.41 -8.87
N SER A 144 11.52 -3.96 -8.14
CA SER A 144 11.44 -5.37 -7.78
C SER A 144 10.64 -6.16 -8.82
N PRO A 145 11.26 -7.09 -9.57
CA PRO A 145 10.53 -7.98 -10.47
C PRO A 145 9.52 -8.87 -9.72
N ASP A 146 9.81 -9.21 -8.46
CA ASP A 146 8.91 -10.01 -7.61
C ASP A 146 7.66 -9.22 -7.23
N ALA A 147 7.79 -7.91 -6.92
CA ALA A 147 6.66 -7.03 -6.70
C ALA A 147 5.80 -6.90 -7.96
N LEU A 148 6.43 -6.69 -9.13
CA LEU A 148 5.71 -6.64 -10.40
C LEU A 148 5.01 -7.95 -10.74
N ALA A 149 5.59 -9.10 -10.40
CA ALA A 149 4.94 -10.40 -10.56
C ALA A 149 3.66 -10.50 -9.72
N MET A 150 3.70 -10.02 -8.46
CA MET A 150 2.53 -9.94 -7.59
C MET A 150 1.47 -8.98 -8.15
N ALA A 151 1.87 -7.78 -8.56
CA ALA A 151 0.96 -6.79 -9.13
C ALA A 151 0.27 -7.29 -10.41
N ARG A 152 0.99 -7.98 -11.30
CA ARG A 152 0.41 -8.63 -12.49
C ARG A 152 -0.59 -9.73 -12.13
N ALA A 153 -0.28 -10.56 -11.15
CA ALA A 153 -1.21 -11.59 -10.67
C ALA A 153 -2.51 -10.97 -10.10
N ASN A 154 -2.40 -9.87 -9.38
CA ASN A 154 -3.54 -9.11 -8.90
C ASN A 154 -4.34 -8.49 -10.05
N ALA A 155 -3.70 -7.89 -11.02
CA ALA A 155 -4.35 -7.31 -12.20
C ALA A 155 -5.14 -8.37 -13.00
N GLU A 156 -4.51 -9.52 -13.26
CA GLU A 156 -5.14 -10.65 -13.96
C GLU A 156 -6.37 -11.16 -13.20
N ARG A 157 -6.21 -11.39 -11.89
CA ARG A 157 -7.30 -11.88 -11.02
C ARG A 157 -8.51 -10.94 -10.97
N LEU A 158 -8.25 -9.63 -11.02
CA LEU A 158 -9.28 -8.58 -10.95
C LEU A 158 -9.80 -8.15 -12.32
N GLY A 159 -9.18 -8.59 -13.42
CA GLY A 159 -9.56 -8.20 -14.77
C GLY A 159 -9.29 -6.72 -15.07
N LEU A 160 -8.27 -6.11 -14.43
CA LEU A 160 -7.93 -4.69 -14.57
C LEU A 160 -6.69 -4.52 -15.47
N ALA A 161 -6.76 -3.54 -16.38
CA ALA A 161 -5.69 -3.26 -17.33
C ALA A 161 -4.70 -2.23 -16.76
N VAL A 162 -3.46 -2.68 -16.51
CA VAL A 162 -2.34 -1.84 -16.06
C VAL A 162 -1.08 -2.21 -16.84
N SER A 163 -0.30 -1.22 -17.28
CA SER A 163 0.99 -1.42 -17.94
C SER A 163 2.12 -1.43 -16.90
N PHE A 164 2.66 -2.61 -16.61
CA PHE A 164 3.73 -2.79 -15.61
C PHE A 164 5.11 -2.70 -16.24
N LEU A 165 5.95 -1.82 -15.72
CA LEU A 165 7.29 -1.50 -16.20
C LEU A 165 8.32 -1.72 -15.08
N GLU A 166 9.36 -2.51 -15.33
CA GLU A 166 10.45 -2.73 -14.39
C GLU A 166 11.50 -1.61 -14.51
N GLY A 167 11.91 -1.07 -13.35
CA GLY A 167 13.00 -0.10 -13.29
C GLY A 167 12.97 0.78 -12.06
N ASP A 168 14.01 1.59 -11.92
CA ASP A 168 14.22 2.46 -10.78
C ASP A 168 13.37 3.73 -10.88
N LEU A 169 12.40 3.86 -9.97
CA LEU A 169 11.47 4.99 -9.87
C LEU A 169 10.78 5.31 -11.22
N ASN A 170 11.02 6.51 -11.71
CA ASN A 170 10.45 7.06 -12.94
C ASN A 170 11.20 6.72 -14.22
N GLN A 171 12.36 6.08 -14.17
CA GLN A 171 13.17 5.82 -15.37
C GLN A 171 12.40 5.11 -16.50
N PRO A 172 11.57 4.08 -16.22
CA PRO A 172 10.81 3.40 -17.26
C PRO A 172 9.67 4.23 -17.86
N LEU A 173 9.27 5.34 -17.19
CA LEU A 173 8.17 6.19 -17.64
C LEU A 173 8.55 7.14 -18.77
N GLY A 174 9.83 7.52 -18.88
CA GLY A 174 10.29 8.48 -19.91
C GLY A 174 9.84 8.11 -21.33
N PRO A 175 10.06 6.89 -21.81
CA PRO A 175 9.59 6.45 -23.14
C PRO A 175 8.07 6.38 -23.28
N ALA A 176 7.34 6.24 -22.19
CA ALA A 176 5.88 6.20 -22.20
C ALA A 176 5.23 7.58 -22.40
N GLY A 177 5.98 8.68 -22.26
CA GLY A 177 5.51 10.05 -22.46
C GLY A 177 5.13 10.74 -21.16
N ARG A 178 4.26 11.77 -21.22
CA ARG A 178 3.85 12.57 -20.06
C ARG A 178 2.54 12.07 -19.45
N PHE A 179 2.34 12.40 -18.17
CA PHE A 179 1.23 11.93 -17.34
C PHE A 179 0.39 13.09 -16.81
N ASP A 180 -0.90 12.87 -16.70
CA ASP A 180 -1.83 13.80 -16.06
C ASP A 180 -1.78 13.66 -14.53
N LEU A 181 -1.45 12.46 -14.06
CA LEU A 181 -1.32 12.15 -12.64
C LEU A 181 -0.16 11.17 -12.42
N ILE A 182 0.68 11.49 -11.45
CA ILE A 182 1.68 10.56 -10.90
C ILE A 182 1.37 10.41 -9.41
N VAL A 183 1.22 9.18 -8.95
CA VAL A 183 1.09 8.84 -7.53
C VAL A 183 2.29 8.02 -7.09
N ALA A 184 2.65 8.12 -5.80
CA ALA A 184 3.66 7.24 -5.24
C ALA A 184 3.50 7.10 -3.73
N ASN A 185 3.54 5.87 -3.24
CA ASN A 185 3.80 5.54 -1.85
C ASN A 185 5.20 4.92 -1.78
N LEU A 186 6.22 5.77 -1.71
CA LEU A 186 7.62 5.35 -1.67
C LEU A 186 8.07 5.05 -0.24
N PRO A 187 9.10 4.22 -0.06
CA PRO A 187 9.75 4.03 1.24
C PRO A 187 10.12 5.37 1.86
N TYR A 188 9.64 5.63 3.06
CA TYR A 188 9.83 6.91 3.76
C TYR A 188 10.38 6.78 5.18
N ILE A 189 10.70 5.57 5.64
CA ILE A 189 11.25 5.35 6.98
C ILE A 189 12.76 5.62 6.95
N PRO A 190 13.30 6.46 7.86
CA PRO A 190 14.74 6.62 7.99
C PRO A 190 15.44 5.29 8.24
N SER A 191 16.56 5.05 7.56
CA SER A 191 17.27 3.76 7.64
C SER A 191 17.63 3.36 9.08
N ALA A 192 17.90 4.34 9.95
CA ALA A 192 18.24 4.12 11.35
C ALA A 192 17.07 3.63 12.22
N ASP A 193 15.81 3.90 11.79
CA ASP A 193 14.62 3.62 12.56
C ASP A 193 14.03 2.23 12.25
N ILE A 194 14.46 1.60 11.14
CA ILE A 194 13.89 0.33 10.66
C ILE A 194 14.02 -0.78 11.68
N ASP A 195 15.16 -0.90 12.34
CA ASP A 195 15.40 -1.98 13.31
C ASP A 195 14.55 -1.83 14.59
N GLY A 196 14.02 -0.61 14.85
CA GLY A 196 13.10 -0.30 15.95
C GLY A 196 11.63 -0.57 15.65
N LEU A 197 11.27 -0.89 14.41
CA LEU A 197 9.88 -1.13 14.02
C LEU A 197 9.30 -2.41 14.67
N ALA A 198 7.98 -2.51 14.70
CA ALA A 198 7.29 -3.73 15.12
C ALA A 198 7.74 -4.95 14.28
N ALA A 199 7.74 -6.13 14.90
CA ALA A 199 8.28 -7.34 14.29
C ALA A 199 7.58 -7.71 12.97
N ASP A 200 6.27 -7.48 12.88
CA ASP A 200 5.48 -7.73 11.68
C ASP A 200 5.83 -6.74 10.55
N VAL A 201 6.07 -5.46 10.86
CA VAL A 201 6.55 -4.49 9.86
C VAL A 201 7.96 -4.84 9.37
N ARG A 202 8.85 -5.27 10.26
CA ARG A 202 10.21 -5.71 9.89
C ARG A 202 10.23 -6.97 9.03
N SER A 203 9.15 -7.74 9.03
CA SER A 203 9.00 -8.92 8.17
C SER A 203 8.66 -8.55 6.72
N GLU A 204 8.32 -7.30 6.46
CA GLU A 204 8.07 -6.79 5.11
C GLU A 204 9.40 -6.46 4.40
N PRO A 205 9.42 -6.40 3.04
CA PRO A 205 10.66 -6.14 2.32
C PRO A 205 11.32 -4.84 2.76
N ARG A 206 12.58 -4.89 3.18
CA ARG A 206 13.34 -3.69 3.56
C ARG A 206 13.34 -2.63 2.46
N LEU A 207 13.40 -3.07 1.20
CA LEU A 207 13.32 -2.20 0.02
C LEU A 207 12.04 -1.35 0.00
N ALA A 208 10.94 -1.84 0.58
CA ALA A 208 9.67 -1.14 0.64
C ALA A 208 9.52 -0.23 1.89
N LEU A 209 10.51 -0.24 2.79
CA LEU A 209 10.50 0.53 4.04
C LEU A 209 11.56 1.65 4.05
N ASP A 210 12.75 1.36 3.53
CA ASP A 210 13.96 2.18 3.70
C ASP A 210 13.97 3.39 2.75
N GLY A 211 13.64 4.57 3.29
CA GLY A 211 13.65 5.84 2.57
C GLY A 211 15.00 6.57 2.59
N GLY A 212 16.07 5.92 3.08
CA GLY A 212 17.40 6.53 3.21
C GLY A 212 17.60 7.23 4.55
N ALA A 213 18.65 8.05 4.65
CA ALA A 213 19.10 8.62 5.90
C ALA A 213 18.04 9.42 6.67
N ASP A 214 17.17 10.14 5.96
CA ASP A 214 16.10 10.97 6.51
C ASP A 214 14.69 10.58 6.00
N GLY A 215 14.59 9.45 5.31
CA GLY A 215 13.32 8.95 4.76
C GLY A 215 12.85 9.65 3.48
N LEU A 216 13.58 10.63 2.94
CA LEU A 216 13.13 11.42 1.78
C LEU A 216 13.95 11.20 0.50
N ALA A 217 14.90 10.28 0.50
CA ALA A 217 15.84 10.12 -0.60
C ALA A 217 15.15 9.81 -1.94
N LEU A 218 14.18 8.91 -1.94
CA LEU A 218 13.44 8.51 -3.16
C LEU A 218 12.45 9.60 -3.59
N MET A 219 11.77 10.24 -2.64
CA MET A 219 10.86 11.35 -2.93
C MET A 219 11.58 12.52 -3.59
N ARG A 220 12.78 12.90 -3.11
CA ARG A 220 13.59 13.95 -3.75
C ARG A 220 13.90 13.63 -5.21
N ARG A 221 14.24 12.39 -5.50
CA ARG A 221 14.54 11.95 -6.87
C ARG A 221 13.31 12.02 -7.77
N LEU A 222 12.16 11.53 -7.30
CA LEU A 222 10.92 11.56 -8.06
C LEU A 222 10.44 12.99 -8.28
N VAL A 223 10.45 13.84 -7.24
CA VAL A 223 10.04 15.24 -7.33
C VAL A 223 10.91 16.02 -8.31
N ALA A 224 12.23 15.79 -8.31
CA ALA A 224 13.13 16.45 -9.26
C ALA A 224 12.83 16.08 -10.72
N ALA A 225 12.35 14.87 -10.99
CA ALA A 225 11.99 14.40 -12.33
C ALA A 225 10.56 14.79 -12.75
N ALA A 226 9.67 15.07 -11.80
CA ALA A 226 8.25 15.29 -12.04
C ALA A 226 7.92 16.38 -13.08
N PRO A 227 8.63 17.54 -13.16
CA PRO A 227 8.33 18.56 -14.15
C PRO A 227 8.46 18.09 -15.60
N GLU A 228 9.34 17.13 -15.89
CA GLU A 228 9.51 16.58 -17.23
C GLU A 228 8.49 15.49 -17.55
N LEU A 229 8.02 14.78 -16.52
CA LEU A 229 7.08 13.67 -16.64
C LEU A 229 5.62 14.12 -16.66
N LEU A 230 5.30 15.28 -16.07
CA LEU A 230 3.94 15.78 -16.00
C LEU A 230 3.53 16.55 -17.25
N GLN A 231 2.28 16.35 -17.67
CA GLN A 231 1.59 17.25 -18.59
C GLN A 231 1.43 18.67 -17.97
N PRO A 232 1.21 19.72 -18.76
CA PRO A 232 0.69 20.97 -18.22
C PRO A 232 -0.60 20.72 -17.42
N ALA A 233 -0.71 21.29 -16.23
CA ALA A 233 -1.74 21.01 -15.23
C ALA A 233 -1.74 19.57 -14.65
N GLY A 234 -0.77 18.74 -14.97
CA GLY A 234 -0.60 17.41 -14.37
C GLY A 234 -0.18 17.50 -12.91
N CYS A 235 -0.55 16.51 -12.13
CA CYS A 235 -0.37 16.45 -10.68
C CYS A 235 0.61 15.33 -10.27
N LEU A 236 1.45 15.63 -9.28
CA LEU A 236 2.19 14.63 -8.49
C LEU A 236 1.57 14.58 -7.09
N ALA A 237 1.20 13.38 -6.63
CA ALA A 237 0.71 13.12 -5.28
C ALA A 237 1.55 12.05 -4.59
N LEU A 238 2.02 12.34 -3.38
CA LEU A 238 2.95 11.52 -2.62
C LEU A 238 2.37 11.20 -1.24
N GLU A 239 2.43 9.93 -0.85
CA GLU A 239 2.26 9.56 0.56
C GLU A 239 3.52 9.93 1.33
N VAL A 240 3.33 10.43 2.57
CA VAL A 240 4.43 10.88 3.44
C VAL A 240 4.29 10.27 4.82
N GLY A 241 5.41 10.09 5.50
CA GLY A 241 5.44 9.75 6.92
C GLY A 241 4.99 10.92 7.80
N ALA A 242 4.69 10.63 9.06
CA ALA A 242 4.42 11.66 10.04
C ALA A 242 5.59 12.66 10.07
N ASP A 243 5.25 13.96 10.17
CA ASP A 243 6.22 15.07 10.22
C ASP A 243 7.05 15.34 8.94
N GLN A 244 6.79 14.62 7.83
CA GLN A 244 7.51 14.85 6.57
C GLN A 244 6.80 15.82 5.61
N ALA A 245 5.52 16.13 5.84
CA ALA A 245 4.71 16.90 4.89
C ALA A 245 5.34 18.25 4.53
N GLY A 246 5.79 19.04 5.51
CA GLY A 246 6.41 20.35 5.27
C GLY A 246 7.66 20.26 4.39
N ALA A 247 8.51 19.27 4.61
CA ALA A 247 9.71 19.06 3.79
C ALA A 247 9.36 18.69 2.34
N VAL A 248 8.33 17.83 2.15
CA VAL A 248 7.88 17.45 0.81
C VAL A 248 7.20 18.60 0.08
N GLU A 249 6.43 19.46 0.78
CA GLU A 249 5.90 20.70 0.21
C GLU A 249 7.01 21.62 -0.32
N GLU A 250 8.10 21.78 0.44
CA GLU A 250 9.26 22.58 0.01
C GLU A 250 9.93 21.97 -1.23
N LEU A 251 10.06 20.65 -1.28
CA LEU A 251 10.58 19.95 -2.47
C LEU A 251 9.71 20.21 -3.71
N LEU A 252 8.39 20.14 -3.57
CA LEU A 252 7.46 20.38 -4.69
C LEU A 252 7.55 21.85 -5.17
N ARG A 253 7.60 22.82 -4.25
CA ARG A 253 7.79 24.24 -4.60
C ARG A 253 9.12 24.46 -5.30
N GLY A 254 10.19 23.85 -4.79
CA GLY A 254 11.52 23.93 -5.39
C GLY A 254 11.60 23.34 -6.79
N ALA A 255 10.79 22.35 -7.09
CA ALA A 255 10.65 21.76 -8.42
C ALA A 255 9.71 22.54 -9.37
N GLY A 256 9.13 23.67 -8.91
CA GLY A 256 8.25 24.52 -9.72
C GLY A 256 6.79 24.03 -9.80
N LEU A 257 6.37 23.12 -8.93
CA LEU A 257 4.97 22.75 -8.81
C LEU A 257 4.24 23.77 -7.92
N GLY A 258 2.99 24.09 -8.29
CA GLY A 258 2.08 24.98 -7.54
C GLY A 258 0.84 24.26 -7.06
N ASP A 259 -0.17 25.00 -6.61
CA ASP A 259 -1.42 24.46 -6.01
C ASP A 259 -1.14 23.27 -5.08
N ILE A 260 -0.17 23.47 -4.16
CA ILE A 260 0.26 22.44 -3.23
C ILE A 260 -0.83 22.24 -2.17
N ARG A 261 -1.21 20.97 -1.95
CA ARG A 261 -2.17 20.57 -0.91
C ARG A 261 -1.55 19.53 -0.02
N CYS A 262 -1.89 19.61 1.26
CA CYS A 262 -1.62 18.58 2.25
C CYS A 262 -2.94 18.01 2.73
N ARG A 263 -3.12 16.68 2.63
CA ARG A 263 -4.32 15.98 3.09
C ARG A 263 -3.99 15.12 4.30
N ARG A 264 -4.91 15.13 5.27
CA ARG A 264 -4.80 14.34 6.50
C ARG A 264 -5.59 13.05 6.36
N ASP A 265 -5.09 11.98 6.98
CA ASP A 265 -5.82 10.73 7.14
C ASP A 265 -6.95 10.85 8.18
N LEU A 266 -7.71 9.77 8.38
CA LEU A 266 -8.81 9.72 9.36
C LEU A 266 -8.36 9.91 10.82
N ALA A 267 -7.08 9.70 11.13
CA ALA A 267 -6.49 9.96 12.43
C ALA A 267 -6.04 11.42 12.59
N GLY A 268 -6.16 12.24 11.54
CA GLY A 268 -5.75 13.65 11.53
C GLY A 268 -4.25 13.86 11.28
N ILE A 269 -3.52 12.82 10.90
CA ILE A 269 -2.09 12.88 10.58
C ILE A 269 -1.93 13.32 9.12
N GLU A 270 -1.01 14.24 8.85
CA GLU A 270 -0.64 14.63 7.48
C GLU A 270 -0.06 13.43 6.75
N ARG A 271 -0.74 13.01 5.69
CA ARG A 271 -0.45 11.73 5.02
C ARG A 271 -0.14 11.88 3.55
N VAL A 272 -0.65 12.91 2.90
CA VAL A 272 -0.48 13.10 1.46
C VAL A 272 -0.11 14.54 1.17
N VAL A 273 0.91 14.72 0.32
CA VAL A 273 1.25 16.02 -0.24
C VAL A 273 1.17 15.93 -1.76
N SER A 274 0.45 16.85 -2.39
CA SER A 274 0.29 16.91 -3.82
C SER A 274 0.61 18.30 -4.38
N GLY A 275 1.05 18.36 -5.63
CA GLY A 275 1.35 19.61 -6.32
C GLY A 275 1.12 19.51 -7.83
N VAL A 276 0.76 20.61 -8.45
CA VAL A 276 0.36 20.69 -9.86
C VAL A 276 1.42 21.44 -10.66
N LYS A 277 1.77 20.91 -11.83
CA LYS A 277 2.61 21.61 -12.80
C LYS A 277 1.85 22.76 -13.45
N GLY A 278 2.47 23.95 -13.48
CA GLY A 278 1.89 25.10 -14.16
C GLY A 278 1.56 24.82 -15.63
N THR A 279 0.50 25.46 -16.12
CA THR A 279 0.23 25.56 -17.55
C THR A 279 1.24 26.53 -18.13
N SER A 280 2.17 26.05 -18.95
CA SER A 280 3.06 26.96 -19.70
C SER A 280 2.19 27.92 -20.52
N SER A 281 2.38 29.23 -20.31
CA SER A 281 1.79 30.28 -21.14
C SER A 281 2.47 30.30 -22.50
#